data_425ccb8d53f82ce51c6118096a70cbad
#
_entry.id   425ccb8d53f82ce51c6118096a70cbad
#
_cell.length_a   1.000
_cell.length_b   1.000
_cell.length_c   1.000
_cell.angle_alpha   90.00
_cell.angle_beta   90.00
_cell.angle_gamma   90.00
#
_symmetry.space_group_name_H-M   'P 1'
#
loop_
_entity.id
_entity.type
_entity.pdbx_description
1 polymer ?
#
loop_
_entity_poly.entity_id
_entity_poly.type
_entity_poly.pdbx_seq_one_letter_code
_entity_poly.pdbx_strand_id
1 'polypeptide(L)'
;MYLPKLHKVWLCQNSQGGIYLTPKMANRHGLIAGATGTGKTVTLKVLAESFSEMGVPVFLADIKGDVSGMILPGEDSEGFQKRIKNKLGLDMEWKFAGYPVRFWDVYGKMGLPVRTTISDMGPELLSRLLELNDTQ
;
A
#
# COMPACT_ATOMS: atom_id res chain seq x y z
N MET A 1 1.28 0.85 -10.62
CA MET A 1 2.31 1.65 -11.32
C MET A 1 1.68 2.93 -11.84
N TYR A 2 2.26 4.06 -11.53
CA TYR A 2 1.81 5.35 -12.06
C TYR A 2 2.29 5.54 -13.50
N LEU A 3 1.41 6.05 -14.36
CA LEU A 3 1.67 6.35 -15.76
C LEU A 3 1.60 7.87 -15.98
N PRO A 4 2.72 8.61 -15.87
CA PRO A 4 2.71 10.08 -15.90
C PRO A 4 2.09 10.66 -17.17
N LYS A 5 2.38 10.08 -18.33
CA LYS A 5 1.85 10.54 -19.63
C LYS A 5 0.33 10.44 -19.74
N LEU A 6 -0.27 9.48 -19.05
CA LEU A 6 -1.73 9.25 -19.05
C LEU A 6 -2.43 9.84 -17.83
N HIS A 7 -1.67 10.32 -16.83
CA HIS A 7 -2.19 10.69 -15.53
C HIS A 7 -3.11 9.63 -14.92
N LYS A 8 -2.68 8.36 -14.98
CA LYS A 8 -3.44 7.20 -14.47
C LYS A 8 -2.56 6.29 -13.65
N VAL A 9 -3.16 5.63 -12.68
CA VAL A 9 -2.54 4.53 -11.95
C VAL A 9 -3.05 3.23 -12.55
N TRP A 10 -2.16 2.45 -13.15
CA TRP A 10 -2.47 1.10 -13.60
C TRP A 10 -2.55 0.16 -12.40
N LEU A 11 -3.69 -0.49 -12.21
CA LEU A 11 -3.95 -1.40 -11.10
C LEU A 11 -3.71 -2.85 -11.49
N CYS A 12 -4.31 -3.27 -12.57
CA CYS A 12 -4.24 -4.65 -13.06
C CYS A 12 -4.66 -4.74 -14.52
N GLN A 13 -4.63 -5.94 -15.05
CA GLN A 13 -5.03 -6.28 -16.42
C GLN A 13 -6.11 -7.36 -16.38
N ASN A 14 -7.10 -7.25 -17.26
CA ASN A 14 -8.07 -8.30 -17.54
C ASN A 14 -8.09 -8.65 -19.03
N SER A 15 -9.01 -9.50 -19.45
CA SER A 15 -9.17 -9.92 -20.87
C SER A 15 -9.56 -8.78 -21.81
N GLN A 16 -10.09 -7.68 -21.28
CA GLN A 16 -10.52 -6.51 -22.07
C GLN A 16 -9.49 -5.37 -22.06
N GLY A 17 -8.44 -5.48 -21.27
CA GLY A 17 -7.39 -4.46 -21.19
C GLY A 17 -6.99 -4.07 -19.76
N GLY A 18 -6.25 -2.97 -19.65
CA GLY A 18 -5.78 -2.45 -18.36
C GLY A 18 -6.90 -1.79 -17.55
N ILE A 19 -6.87 -2.03 -16.25
CA ILE A 19 -7.74 -1.36 -15.28
C ILE A 19 -6.96 -0.26 -14.60
N TYR A 20 -7.52 0.95 -14.62
CA TYR A 20 -6.84 2.15 -14.16
C TYR A 20 -7.65 2.89 -13.09
N LEU A 21 -6.93 3.48 -12.15
CA LEU A 21 -7.47 4.47 -11.23
C LEU A 21 -7.07 5.87 -11.72
N THR A 22 -8.04 6.76 -11.80
CA THR A 22 -7.80 8.19 -12.08
C THR A 22 -7.42 8.89 -10.77
N PRO A 23 -6.23 9.52 -10.65
CA PRO A 23 -5.75 10.12 -9.39
C PRO A 23 -6.74 11.10 -8.75
N LYS A 24 -7.43 11.92 -9.54
CA LYS A 24 -8.47 12.84 -9.04
C LYS A 24 -9.63 12.16 -8.31
N MET A 25 -9.83 10.86 -8.54
CA MET A 25 -10.88 10.05 -7.90
C MET A 25 -10.35 9.21 -6.74
N ALA A 26 -9.04 9.28 -6.47
CA ALA A 26 -8.39 8.47 -5.44
C ALA A 26 -8.62 8.97 -4.00
N ASN A 27 -9.26 10.12 -3.84
CA ASN A 27 -9.69 10.67 -2.53
C ASN A 27 -10.98 10.02 -1.99
N ARG A 28 -11.31 8.83 -2.46
CA ARG A 28 -12.51 8.07 -2.10
C ARG A 28 -12.11 6.80 -1.34
N HIS A 29 -13.08 6.26 -0.61
CA HIS A 29 -12.92 4.94 -0.01
C HIS A 29 -12.92 3.85 -1.07
N GLY A 30 -12.13 2.80 -0.85
CA GLY A 30 -12.06 1.64 -1.72
C GLY A 30 -12.01 0.35 -0.91
N LEU A 31 -12.42 -0.74 -1.52
CA LEU A 31 -12.33 -2.08 -0.95
C LEU A 31 -11.57 -3.00 -1.89
N ILE A 32 -10.51 -3.63 -1.38
CA ILE A 32 -9.79 -4.70 -2.07
C ILE A 32 -10.17 -6.02 -1.41
N ALA A 33 -11.07 -6.76 -2.03
CA ALA A 33 -11.57 -8.03 -1.53
C ALA A 33 -11.09 -9.21 -2.37
N GLY A 34 -10.96 -10.38 -1.75
CA GLY A 34 -10.55 -11.61 -2.41
C GLY A 34 -10.04 -12.65 -1.41
N ALA A 35 -9.98 -13.92 -1.82
CA ALA A 35 -9.42 -15.00 -1.04
C ALA A 35 -7.91 -14.86 -0.80
N THR A 36 -7.34 -15.69 0.06
CA THR A 36 -5.89 -15.73 0.28
C THR A 36 -5.17 -16.10 -1.03
N GLY A 37 -4.05 -15.43 -1.33
CA GLY A 37 -3.26 -15.69 -2.54
C GLY A 37 -3.76 -15.01 -3.82
N THR A 38 -4.87 -14.27 -3.79
CA THR A 38 -5.43 -13.61 -4.99
C THR A 38 -4.74 -12.30 -5.38
N GLY A 39 -3.75 -11.85 -4.59
CA GLY A 39 -2.97 -10.65 -4.90
C GLY A 39 -3.44 -9.36 -4.23
N LYS A 40 -4.26 -9.42 -3.18
CA LYS A 40 -4.72 -8.23 -2.43
C LYS A 40 -3.56 -7.33 -1.98
N THR A 41 -2.57 -7.92 -1.31
CA THR A 41 -1.37 -7.19 -0.85
C THR A 41 -0.57 -6.62 -2.02
N VAL A 42 -0.49 -7.35 -3.15
CA VAL A 42 0.18 -6.83 -4.36
C VAL A 42 -0.55 -5.60 -4.90
N THR A 43 -1.87 -5.62 -4.96
CA THR A 43 -2.67 -4.45 -5.38
C THR A 43 -2.47 -3.27 -4.44
N LEU A 44 -2.42 -3.52 -3.13
CA LEU A 44 -2.14 -2.49 -2.13
C LEU A 44 -0.74 -1.87 -2.32
N LYS A 45 0.27 -2.71 -2.57
CA LYS A 45 1.64 -2.24 -2.88
C LYS A 45 1.65 -1.38 -4.14
N VAL A 46 1.03 -1.83 -5.22
CA VAL A 46 0.93 -1.06 -6.49
C VAL A 46 0.30 0.31 -6.27
N LEU A 47 -0.73 0.41 -5.43
CA LEU A 47 -1.34 1.69 -5.07
C LEU A 47 -0.37 2.57 -4.28
N ALA A 48 0.26 2.02 -3.24
CA ALA A 48 1.19 2.75 -2.38
C ALA A 48 2.40 3.29 -3.16
N GLU A 49 3.01 2.45 -3.98
CA GLU A 49 4.10 2.82 -4.89
C GLU A 49 3.68 3.94 -5.84
N SER A 50 2.51 3.80 -6.45
CA SER A 50 1.99 4.78 -7.40
C SER A 50 1.72 6.14 -6.75
N PHE A 51 1.17 6.16 -5.54
CA PHE A 51 0.96 7.40 -4.80
C PHE A 51 2.28 8.02 -4.37
N SER A 52 3.25 7.21 -3.93
CA SER A 52 4.60 7.67 -3.61
C SER A 52 5.28 8.31 -4.82
N GLU A 53 5.17 7.70 -6.02
CA GLU A 53 5.67 8.26 -7.28
C GLU A 53 5.01 9.60 -7.64
N MET A 54 3.77 9.81 -7.24
CA MET A 54 3.06 11.09 -7.40
C MET A 54 3.40 12.13 -6.32
N GLY A 55 4.26 11.80 -5.35
CA GLY A 55 4.58 12.66 -4.21
C GLY A 55 3.49 12.72 -3.14
N VAL A 56 2.56 11.76 -3.13
CA VAL A 56 1.49 11.66 -2.13
C VAL A 56 1.96 10.77 -1.00
N PRO A 57 1.98 11.24 0.26
CA PRO A 57 2.32 10.42 1.41
C PRO A 57 1.27 9.33 1.62
N VAL A 58 1.75 8.12 1.92
CA VAL A 58 0.91 6.94 2.12
C VAL A 58 1.13 6.40 3.53
N PHE A 59 0.06 6.16 4.25
CA PHE A 59 0.10 5.46 5.54
C PHE A 59 -0.49 4.06 5.38
N LEU A 60 0.26 3.05 5.84
CA LEU A 60 -0.14 1.64 5.79
C LEU A 60 -0.02 1.00 7.16
N ALA A 61 -1.07 0.30 7.59
CA ALA A 61 -1.01 -0.57 8.75
C ALA A 61 -0.61 -1.98 8.30
N ASP A 62 0.58 -2.43 8.70
CA ASP A 62 1.14 -3.72 8.30
C ASP A 62 1.26 -4.67 9.49
N ILE A 63 0.24 -5.48 9.72
CA ILE A 63 0.21 -6.44 10.82
C ILE A 63 1.08 -7.67 10.55
N LYS A 64 1.26 -8.03 9.28
CA LYS A 64 1.97 -9.26 8.86
C LYS A 64 3.41 -9.02 8.44
N GLY A 65 3.82 -7.78 8.22
CA GLY A 65 5.16 -7.43 7.73
C GLY A 65 5.37 -7.65 6.23
N ASP A 66 4.33 -7.99 5.47
CA ASP A 66 4.46 -8.31 4.04
C ASP A 66 4.47 -7.07 3.13
N VAL A 67 4.23 -5.87 3.67
CA VAL A 67 4.35 -4.60 2.95
C VAL A 67 5.75 -3.98 3.08
N SER A 68 6.47 -4.29 4.14
CA SER A 68 7.77 -3.70 4.48
C SER A 68 8.84 -3.85 3.38
N GLY A 69 8.76 -4.89 2.56
CA GLY A 69 9.69 -5.11 1.44
C GLY A 69 9.69 -4.03 0.36
N MET A 70 8.77 -3.05 0.41
CA MET A 70 8.75 -1.92 -0.53
C MET A 70 9.97 -0.97 -0.41
N ILE A 71 10.72 -1.05 0.67
CA ILE A 71 11.95 -0.27 0.87
C ILE A 71 13.06 -0.65 -0.12
N LEU A 72 13.09 -1.92 -0.54
CA LEU A 72 14.08 -2.44 -1.45
C LEU A 72 13.50 -2.60 -2.86
N PRO A 73 14.32 -2.40 -3.90
CA PRO A 73 13.90 -2.75 -5.25
C PRO A 73 13.65 -4.25 -5.34
N GLY A 74 12.61 -4.62 -6.09
CA GLY A 74 12.35 -6.03 -6.40
C GLY A 74 13.45 -6.62 -7.29
N GLU A 75 13.51 -7.94 -7.35
CA GLU A 75 14.42 -8.66 -8.23
C GLU A 75 13.70 -9.14 -9.49
N ASP A 76 14.39 -9.06 -10.61
CA ASP A 76 13.87 -9.58 -11.86
C ASP A 76 13.96 -11.11 -11.90
N SER A 77 12.99 -11.75 -12.54
CA SER A 77 12.98 -13.18 -12.77
C SER A 77 12.33 -13.53 -14.09
N GLU A 78 12.74 -14.66 -14.68
CA GLU A 78 12.12 -15.16 -15.91
C GLU A 78 10.61 -15.34 -15.77
N GLY A 79 10.15 -15.80 -14.62
CA GLY A 79 8.73 -15.98 -14.33
C GLY A 79 7.97 -14.66 -14.33
N PHE A 80 8.58 -13.60 -13.78
CA PHE A 80 8.04 -12.27 -13.79
C PHE A 80 7.98 -11.69 -15.21
N GLN A 81 9.05 -11.80 -15.99
CA GLN A 81 9.10 -11.34 -17.37
C GLN A 81 8.07 -12.06 -18.25
N LYS A 82 7.96 -13.39 -18.14
CA LYS A 82 6.93 -14.18 -18.83
C LYS A 82 5.51 -13.72 -18.45
N ARG A 83 5.29 -13.40 -17.18
CA ARG A 83 3.99 -12.90 -16.70
C ARG A 83 3.66 -11.52 -17.28
N ILE A 84 4.61 -10.59 -17.30
CA ILE A 84 4.42 -9.25 -17.87
C ILE A 84 4.12 -9.35 -19.36
N LYS A 85 4.93 -10.06 -20.13
CA LYS A 85 4.76 -10.17 -21.59
C LYS A 85 3.50 -10.95 -21.97
N ASN A 86 3.30 -12.13 -21.38
CA ASN A 86 2.27 -13.07 -21.83
C ASN A 86 0.89 -12.84 -21.21
N LYS A 87 0.84 -12.39 -19.95
CA LYS A 87 -0.44 -12.20 -19.25
C LYS A 87 -0.90 -10.75 -19.22
N LEU A 88 0.02 -9.80 -19.17
CA LEU A 88 -0.31 -8.40 -19.06
C LEU A 88 -0.20 -7.67 -20.40
N GLY A 89 0.44 -8.27 -21.41
CA GLY A 89 0.61 -7.66 -22.73
C GLY A 89 1.32 -6.30 -22.68
N LEU A 90 2.07 -6.06 -21.61
CA LEU A 90 2.77 -4.79 -21.40
C LEU A 90 4.13 -4.88 -22.11
N ASP A 91 4.23 -4.23 -23.23
CA ASP A 91 5.49 -3.96 -23.90
C ASP A 91 6.16 -2.73 -23.25
N MET A 92 6.43 -2.85 -21.94
CA MET A 92 6.98 -1.79 -21.12
C MET A 92 8.27 -2.25 -20.46
N GLU A 93 9.25 -1.37 -20.43
CA GLU A 93 10.41 -1.51 -19.56
C GLU A 93 9.96 -1.42 -18.10
N TRP A 94 9.94 -2.54 -17.41
CA TRP A 94 9.63 -2.58 -15.98
C TRP A 94 10.87 -2.18 -15.18
N LYS A 95 10.75 -1.16 -14.35
CA LYS A 95 11.80 -0.74 -13.44
C LYS A 95 11.46 -1.17 -12.02
N PHE A 96 12.36 -1.95 -11.43
CA PHE A 96 12.31 -2.22 -10.00
C PHE A 96 12.91 -1.04 -9.25
N ALA A 97 12.18 -0.51 -8.29
CA ALA A 97 12.62 0.62 -7.46
C ALA A 97 12.29 0.36 -6.00
N GLY A 98 13.13 0.85 -5.11
CA GLY A 98 12.80 0.97 -3.70
C GLY A 98 12.12 2.32 -3.43
N TYR A 99 11.27 2.36 -2.42
CA TYR A 99 10.52 3.56 -2.04
C TYR A 99 10.95 4.07 -0.67
N PRO A 100 10.92 5.39 -0.43
CA PRO A 100 11.25 5.95 0.88
C PRO A 100 10.17 5.55 1.88
N VAL A 101 10.52 4.71 2.84
CA VAL A 101 9.61 4.20 3.87
C VAL A 101 10.10 4.61 5.25
N ARG A 102 9.17 4.99 6.12
CA ARG A 102 9.41 5.19 7.53
C ARG A 102 8.58 4.21 8.34
N PHE A 103 9.26 3.34 9.07
CA PHE A 103 8.60 2.37 9.93
C PHE A 103 8.26 2.98 11.29
N TRP A 104 7.02 2.80 11.69
CA TRP A 104 6.52 3.12 13.02
C TRP A 104 6.20 1.82 13.74
N ASP A 105 6.62 1.71 15.00
CA ASP A 105 6.43 0.50 15.79
C ASP A 105 5.86 0.85 17.16
N VAL A 106 4.73 0.25 17.49
CA VAL A 106 4.07 0.46 18.78
C VAL A 106 4.97 -0.04 19.94
N TYR A 107 5.73 -1.09 19.72
CA TYR A 107 6.62 -1.67 20.72
C TYR A 107 8.04 -1.10 20.69
N GLY A 108 8.39 -0.32 19.68
CA GLY A 108 9.70 0.31 19.53
C GLY A 108 10.85 -0.67 19.32
N LYS A 109 10.58 -1.88 18.79
CA LYS A 109 11.59 -2.92 18.57
C LYS A 109 12.26 -2.85 17.20
N MET A 110 11.50 -2.50 16.17
CA MET A 110 11.94 -2.58 14.77
C MET A 110 11.76 -1.26 14.01
N GLY A 111 11.24 -0.22 14.63
CA GLY A 111 10.98 1.06 14.00
C GLY A 111 10.97 2.22 14.99
N LEU A 112 10.54 3.39 14.53
CA LEU A 112 10.34 4.55 15.39
C LEU A 112 9.18 4.26 16.35
N PRO A 113 9.38 4.41 17.67
CA PRO A 113 8.33 4.11 18.61
C PRO A 113 7.17 5.11 18.46
N VAL A 114 5.96 4.57 18.30
CA VAL A 114 4.73 5.37 18.38
C VAL A 114 4.44 5.61 19.85
N ARG A 115 4.39 6.87 20.24
CA ARG A 115 4.05 7.29 21.59
C ARG A 115 3.03 8.39 21.54
N THR A 116 2.11 8.38 22.48
CA THR A 116 1.15 9.46 22.72
C THR A 116 1.05 9.72 24.21
N THR A 117 0.70 10.93 24.59
CA THR A 117 0.40 11.24 25.99
C THR A 117 -1.08 10.97 26.28
N ILE A 118 -1.43 10.80 27.54
CA ILE A 118 -2.82 10.66 27.99
C ILE A 118 -3.63 11.88 27.58
N SER A 119 -3.02 13.06 27.67
CA SER A 119 -3.66 14.32 27.28
C SER A 119 -3.97 14.41 25.79
N ASP A 120 -3.08 13.87 24.93
CA ASP A 120 -3.28 13.85 23.47
C ASP A 120 -4.36 12.84 23.06
N MET A 121 -4.48 11.73 23.79
CA MET A 121 -5.52 10.74 23.55
C MET A 121 -6.92 11.24 23.87
N GLY A 122 -7.03 12.01 24.92
CA GLY A 122 -8.32 12.46 25.45
C GLY A 122 -9.14 11.34 26.09
N PRO A 123 -10.22 11.69 26.79
CA PRO A 123 -11.00 10.73 27.58
C PRO A 123 -11.71 9.68 26.72
N GLU A 124 -12.17 10.05 25.55
CA GLU A 124 -12.93 9.14 24.64
C GLU A 124 -12.08 7.98 24.11
N LEU A 125 -10.86 8.26 23.64
CA LEU A 125 -9.95 7.19 23.18
C LEU A 125 -9.43 6.36 24.35
N LEU A 126 -9.17 7.01 25.49
CA LEU A 126 -8.69 6.33 26.68
C LEU A 126 -9.74 5.37 27.25
N SER A 127 -11.00 5.77 27.29
CA SER A 127 -12.10 4.91 27.77
C SER A 127 -12.27 3.67 26.88
N ARG A 128 -12.18 3.83 25.55
CA ARG A 128 -12.23 2.70 24.63
C ARG A 128 -11.05 1.74 24.79
N LEU A 129 -9.84 2.27 24.98
CA LEU A 129 -8.64 1.46 25.19
C LEU A 129 -8.69 0.66 26.51
N LEU A 130 -9.27 1.24 27.55
CA LEU A 130 -9.39 0.62 28.86
C LEU A 130 -10.70 -0.16 29.03
N GLU A 131 -11.52 -0.24 27.96
CA GLU A 131 -12.83 -0.91 27.97
C GLU A 131 -13.73 -0.39 29.09
N LEU A 132 -13.65 0.91 29.41
CA LEU A 132 -14.46 1.52 30.43
C LEU A 132 -15.91 1.70 29.98
N ASN A 133 -16.86 1.52 30.88
CA ASN A 133 -18.27 1.83 30.62
C ASN A 133 -18.62 3.28 31.00
N ASP A 134 -19.81 3.74 30.63
CA ASP A 134 -20.26 5.14 30.83
C ASP A 134 -20.30 5.61 32.29
N THR A 135 -20.08 4.71 33.23
CA THR A 135 -20.09 4.98 34.67
C THR A 135 -18.70 4.93 35.31
N GLN A 136 -17.67 4.62 34.59
CA GLN A 136 -16.27 4.57 35.01
C GLN A 136 -15.43 5.67 34.34
#